data_676330bd44cc2ebdd284697cf25131a4
#
_entry.id   676330bd44cc2ebdd284697cf25131a4
#
_cell.length_a   1.000
_cell.length_b   1.000
_cell.length_c   1.000
_cell.angle_alpha   90.00
_cell.angle_beta   90.00
_cell.angle_gamma   90.00
#
_symmetry.space_group_name_H-M   'P 1'
#
loop_
_entity.id
_entity.type
_entity.pdbx_description
1 polymer ?
#
loop_
_entity_poly.entity_id
_entity_poly.type
_entity_poly.pdbx_seq_one_letter_code
_entity_poly.pdbx_strand_id
1 'polypeptide(L)'
;MTFFFITLPFIVMAWIFYTNKNVLLCVGRWFLRCRYQIESSGELVFGPGKNYLIMPNHPAIVDPAILVSELHRRGLNICPLVDESFFSNGFVRHVLALFNSVRVPDFRRANFRPFLKVRPTHKASLKRAKALSYSVLALLIAGENVLLYPSGHITADGRECLENRQLAFNVLSQLPKGVEVVGVRMRGLFGSMWSRKGGRPPPPFVKTFVKAVLLWPFSVFRRRRKVTIHVERLTPKVVDWGKLSRAGFNKKLEQWYNADLAKKGFDKEPAT
;
A
#
# COMPACT_ATOMS: atom_id res chain seq x y z
N MET A 1 38.68 -26.43 3.75
CA MET A 1 37.40 -27.14 3.84
C MET A 1 36.40 -26.47 4.82
N THR A 2 36.81 -25.87 5.91
CA THR A 2 35.97 -25.26 6.96
C THR A 2 35.14 -24.04 6.47
N PHE A 3 35.63 -23.27 5.51
CA PHE A 3 34.91 -22.11 4.96
C PHE A 3 33.62 -22.47 4.19
N PHE A 4 33.61 -23.62 3.52
CA PHE A 4 32.47 -24.10 2.74
C PHE A 4 31.29 -24.54 3.64
N PHE A 5 31.56 -25.08 4.82
CA PHE A 5 30.51 -25.52 5.75
C PHE A 5 29.81 -24.36 6.45
N ILE A 6 30.46 -23.20 6.60
CA ILE A 6 29.86 -22.02 7.23
C ILE A 6 29.04 -21.22 6.19
N THR A 7 29.49 -21.14 4.93
CA THR A 7 28.82 -20.35 3.89
C THR A 7 27.58 -21.02 3.31
N LEU A 8 27.57 -22.36 3.22
CA LEU A 8 26.46 -23.13 2.65
C LEU A 8 25.11 -22.90 3.36
N PRO A 9 24.99 -22.96 4.71
CA PRO A 9 23.72 -22.67 5.41
C PRO A 9 23.25 -21.23 5.20
N PHE A 10 24.16 -20.26 5.07
CA PHE A 10 23.77 -18.88 4.76
C PHE A 10 23.22 -18.73 3.34
N ILE A 11 23.81 -19.43 2.37
CA ILE A 11 23.32 -19.45 0.99
C ILE A 11 21.96 -20.13 0.93
N VAL A 12 21.79 -21.27 1.59
CA VAL A 12 20.49 -21.98 1.65
C VAL A 12 19.43 -21.13 2.35
N MET A 13 19.75 -20.50 3.48
CA MET A 13 18.85 -19.56 4.13
C MET A 13 18.48 -18.39 3.21
N ALA A 14 19.44 -17.75 2.57
CA ALA A 14 19.19 -16.68 1.61
C ALA A 14 18.31 -17.16 0.45
N TRP A 15 18.52 -18.37 -0.06
CA TRP A 15 17.69 -19.00 -1.09
C TRP A 15 16.25 -19.24 -0.62
N ILE A 16 16.06 -19.79 0.59
CA ILE A 16 14.73 -20.00 1.19
C ILE A 16 13.98 -18.67 1.35
N PHE A 17 14.67 -17.62 1.83
CA PHE A 17 14.12 -16.28 1.91
C PHE A 17 13.73 -15.72 0.55
N TYR A 18 14.56 -15.97 -0.45
CA TYR A 18 14.36 -15.45 -1.79
C TYR A 18 13.19 -16.13 -2.51
N THR A 19 12.93 -17.41 -2.24
CA THR A 19 11.94 -18.21 -2.98
C THR A 19 10.62 -18.42 -2.23
N ASN A 20 10.60 -18.24 -0.92
CA ASN A 20 9.43 -18.58 -0.10
C ASN A 20 8.72 -17.34 0.47
N LYS A 21 7.56 -17.02 -0.11
CA LYS A 21 6.70 -15.91 0.32
C LYS A 21 6.37 -15.93 1.82
N ASN A 22 6.07 -17.12 2.38
CA ASN A 22 5.65 -17.26 3.78
C ASN A 22 6.82 -16.96 4.72
N VAL A 23 8.01 -17.46 4.39
CA VAL A 23 9.24 -17.17 5.15
C VAL A 23 9.56 -15.68 5.09
N LEU A 24 9.50 -15.08 3.90
CA LEU A 24 9.71 -13.64 3.72
C LEU A 24 8.73 -12.81 4.57
N LEU A 25 7.45 -13.19 4.58
CA LEU A 25 6.43 -12.51 5.39
C LEU A 25 6.62 -12.73 6.89
N CYS A 26 7.01 -13.93 7.31
CA CYS A 26 7.27 -14.24 8.72
C CYS A 26 8.41 -13.38 9.26
N VAL A 27 9.54 -13.37 8.56
CA VAL A 27 10.72 -12.60 8.95
C VAL A 27 10.46 -11.10 8.83
N GLY A 28 9.86 -10.65 7.73
CA GLY A 28 9.46 -9.26 7.57
C GLY A 28 8.56 -8.78 8.71
N ARG A 29 7.60 -9.60 9.13
CA ARG A 29 6.72 -9.32 10.28
C ARG A 29 7.50 -9.20 11.58
N TRP A 30 8.44 -10.09 11.82
CA TRP A 30 9.29 -10.04 13.00
C TRP A 30 10.07 -8.72 13.04
N PHE A 31 10.73 -8.34 11.94
CA PHE A 31 11.42 -7.05 11.81
C PHE A 31 10.49 -5.85 12.05
N LEU A 32 9.29 -5.87 11.45
CA LEU A 32 8.31 -4.80 11.63
C LEU A 32 7.86 -4.70 13.09
N ARG A 33 7.63 -5.82 13.77
CA ARG A 33 7.19 -5.85 15.18
C ARG A 33 8.28 -5.44 16.17
N CYS A 34 9.55 -5.58 15.83
CA CYS A 34 10.63 -5.01 16.62
C CYS A 34 10.55 -3.46 16.67
N ARG A 35 10.07 -2.84 15.58
CA ARG A 35 10.02 -1.38 15.47
C ARG A 35 8.63 -0.78 15.71
N TYR A 36 7.58 -1.52 15.42
CA TYR A 36 6.20 -1.07 15.48
C TYR A 36 5.38 -1.91 16.45
N GLN A 37 4.58 -1.22 17.29
CA GLN A 37 3.50 -1.84 18.05
C GLN A 37 2.25 -1.74 17.21
N ILE A 38 1.86 -2.84 16.55
CA ILE A 38 0.74 -2.87 15.61
C ILE A 38 -0.52 -3.31 16.37
N GLU A 39 -1.51 -2.43 16.39
CA GLU A 39 -2.83 -2.66 16.97
C GLU A 39 -3.88 -2.64 15.84
N SER A 40 -4.69 -3.68 15.77
CA SER A 40 -5.77 -3.78 14.79
C SER A 40 -7.11 -3.69 15.49
N SER A 41 -8.03 -2.90 14.93
CA SER A 41 -9.41 -2.73 15.41
C SER A 41 -10.38 -2.81 14.23
N GLY A 42 -11.66 -2.98 14.54
CA GLY A 42 -12.73 -3.10 13.56
C GLY A 42 -13.11 -4.55 13.24
N GLU A 43 -14.31 -4.72 12.71
CA GLU A 43 -14.83 -6.02 12.32
C GLU A 43 -14.21 -6.48 11.01
N LEU A 44 -13.41 -7.53 11.09
CA LEU A 44 -12.88 -8.22 9.93
C LEU A 44 -12.96 -9.72 10.15
N VAL A 45 -14.08 -10.26 9.78
CA VAL A 45 -14.19 -11.68 9.49
C VAL A 45 -14.06 -11.82 7.96
N PHE A 46 -12.88 -12.19 7.50
CA PHE A 46 -12.71 -12.61 6.13
C PHE A 46 -13.37 -13.98 5.96
N GLY A 47 -14.50 -14.01 5.26
CA GLY A 47 -15.22 -15.25 5.02
C GLY A 47 -14.55 -16.07 3.91
N PRO A 48 -14.59 -17.41 3.99
CA PRO A 48 -14.15 -18.26 2.89
C PRO A 48 -14.99 -18.03 1.64
N GLY A 49 -14.37 -18.12 0.47
CA GLY A 49 -15.07 -17.98 -0.84
C GLY A 49 -15.47 -16.54 -1.20
N LYS A 50 -15.02 -15.54 -0.46
CA LYS A 50 -15.24 -14.12 -0.79
C LYS A 50 -13.96 -13.46 -1.28
N ASN A 51 -14.12 -12.54 -2.22
CA ASN A 51 -13.03 -11.72 -2.74
C ASN A 51 -13.14 -10.31 -2.19
N TYR A 52 -12.01 -9.70 -1.96
CA TYR A 52 -11.92 -8.40 -1.31
C TYR A 52 -11.17 -7.38 -2.15
N LEU A 53 -11.78 -6.20 -2.33
CA LEU A 53 -11.08 -5.00 -2.74
C LEU A 53 -10.72 -4.21 -1.46
N ILE A 54 -9.43 -4.20 -1.13
CA ILE A 54 -8.93 -3.58 0.09
C ILE A 54 -8.37 -2.20 -0.26
N MET A 55 -8.92 -1.17 0.37
CA MET A 55 -8.59 0.22 0.11
C MET A 55 -8.03 0.91 1.36
N PRO A 56 -6.70 0.94 1.55
CA PRO A 56 -6.07 1.70 2.62
C PRO A 56 -5.79 3.15 2.25
N ASN A 57 -5.65 4.02 3.26
CA ASN A 57 -4.93 5.27 3.10
C ASN A 57 -3.41 5.04 3.04
N HIS A 58 -2.64 6.02 2.54
CA HIS A 58 -1.21 5.87 2.25
C HIS A 58 -0.32 6.83 3.05
N PRO A 59 -0.10 6.60 4.38
CA PRO A 59 0.67 7.51 5.23
C PRO A 59 2.19 7.40 5.06
N ALA A 60 2.72 6.27 4.57
CA ALA A 60 4.17 6.04 4.46
C ALA A 60 4.50 4.91 3.46
N ILE A 61 5.75 4.85 2.96
CA ILE A 61 6.21 3.77 2.05
C ILE A 61 6.14 2.38 2.70
N VAL A 62 6.25 2.28 4.02
CA VAL A 62 6.29 1.02 4.76
C VAL A 62 4.88 0.42 5.02
N ASP A 63 3.81 1.20 4.83
CA ASP A 63 2.46 0.75 5.16
C ASP A 63 1.99 -0.47 4.35
N PRO A 64 2.33 -0.64 3.05
CA PRO A 64 1.97 -1.86 2.33
C PRO A 64 2.58 -3.10 2.96
N ALA A 65 3.84 -3.02 3.40
CA ALA A 65 4.52 -4.15 4.03
C ALA A 65 3.85 -4.54 5.37
N ILE A 66 3.48 -3.55 6.19
CA ILE A 66 2.75 -3.78 7.44
C ILE A 66 1.38 -4.40 7.15
N LEU A 67 0.61 -3.80 6.23
CA LEU A 67 -0.75 -4.22 5.94
C LEU A 67 -0.80 -5.61 5.31
N VAL A 68 0.00 -5.88 4.29
CA VAL A 68 0.07 -7.21 3.64
C VAL A 68 0.47 -8.28 4.65
N SER A 69 1.45 -7.98 5.52
CA SER A 69 1.87 -8.90 6.58
C SER A 69 0.74 -9.22 7.58
N GLU A 70 -0.06 -8.23 7.98
CA GLU A 70 -1.18 -8.43 8.91
C GLU A 70 -2.37 -9.13 8.24
N LEU A 71 -2.67 -8.83 6.98
CA LEU A 71 -3.73 -9.50 6.22
C LEU A 71 -3.37 -10.96 5.91
N HIS A 72 -2.12 -11.23 5.56
CA HIS A 72 -1.64 -12.60 5.37
C HIS A 72 -1.74 -13.44 6.64
N ARG A 73 -1.45 -12.87 7.82
CA ARG A 73 -1.63 -13.55 9.12
C ARG A 73 -3.09 -13.95 9.35
N ARG A 74 -4.04 -13.26 8.72
CA ARG A 74 -5.47 -13.54 8.77
C ARG A 74 -5.94 -14.47 7.64
N GLY A 75 -5.01 -15.10 6.92
CA GLY A 75 -5.31 -16.05 5.84
C GLY A 75 -5.58 -15.43 4.48
N LEU A 76 -5.41 -14.09 4.32
CA LEU A 76 -5.62 -13.44 3.03
C LEU A 76 -4.35 -13.37 2.20
N ASN A 77 -4.41 -13.93 1.01
CA ASN A 77 -3.44 -13.65 -0.05
C ASN A 77 -3.85 -12.37 -0.77
N ILE A 78 -2.92 -11.43 -0.89
CA ILE A 78 -3.16 -10.10 -1.43
C ILE A 78 -2.34 -9.88 -2.68
N CYS A 79 -2.96 -9.33 -3.70
CA CYS A 79 -2.36 -8.85 -4.93
C CYS A 79 -2.24 -7.31 -4.86
N PRO A 80 -1.08 -6.74 -4.50
CA PRO A 80 -0.94 -5.29 -4.36
C PRO A 80 -0.71 -4.61 -5.72
N LEU A 81 -1.29 -3.41 -5.88
CA LEU A 81 -0.95 -2.51 -6.96
C LEU A 81 0.28 -1.69 -6.58
N VAL A 82 1.33 -1.77 -7.37
CA VAL A 82 2.63 -1.15 -7.07
C VAL A 82 3.12 -0.30 -8.24
N ASP A 83 3.63 0.89 -7.93
CA ASP A 83 4.22 1.80 -8.91
C ASP A 83 5.35 1.12 -9.71
N GLU A 84 5.37 1.32 -11.02
CA GLU A 84 6.32 0.72 -11.96
C GLU A 84 7.78 0.99 -11.58
N SER A 85 8.08 2.12 -10.93
CA SER A 85 9.43 2.46 -10.51
C SER A 85 10.07 1.45 -9.55
N PHE A 86 9.26 0.75 -8.76
CA PHE A 86 9.77 -0.30 -7.85
C PHE A 86 10.25 -1.55 -8.59
N PHE A 87 9.77 -1.80 -9.80
CA PHE A 87 10.18 -2.96 -10.60
C PHE A 87 11.53 -2.78 -11.32
N SER A 88 12.14 -1.60 -11.25
CA SER A 88 13.48 -1.35 -11.80
C SER A 88 14.59 -2.04 -11.01
N ASN A 89 14.38 -2.27 -9.70
CA ASN A 89 15.32 -2.99 -8.85
C ASN A 89 15.04 -4.50 -8.91
N GLY A 90 16.03 -5.32 -9.28
CA GLY A 90 15.89 -6.77 -9.48
C GLY A 90 15.40 -7.51 -8.23
N PHE A 91 15.91 -7.17 -7.04
CA PHE A 91 15.47 -7.77 -5.78
C PHE A 91 14.03 -7.40 -5.45
N VAL A 92 13.69 -6.11 -5.52
CA VAL A 92 12.31 -5.64 -5.27
C VAL A 92 11.34 -6.25 -6.26
N ARG A 93 11.71 -6.31 -7.56
CA ARG A 93 10.91 -6.96 -8.60
C ARG A 93 10.61 -8.42 -8.29
N HIS A 94 11.61 -9.16 -7.80
CA HIS A 94 11.42 -10.55 -7.41
C HIS A 94 10.44 -10.68 -6.22
N VAL A 95 10.66 -9.90 -5.17
CA VAL A 95 9.74 -9.85 -4.02
C VAL A 95 8.32 -9.53 -4.47
N LEU A 96 8.14 -8.53 -5.34
CA LEU A 96 6.81 -8.16 -5.86
C LEU A 96 6.17 -9.27 -6.70
N ALA A 97 6.98 -10.06 -7.41
CA ALA A 97 6.49 -11.22 -8.18
C ALA A 97 5.94 -12.31 -7.26
N LEU A 98 6.53 -12.55 -6.09
CA LEU A 98 6.00 -13.49 -5.09
C LEU A 98 4.60 -13.12 -4.57
N PHE A 99 4.20 -11.84 -4.69
CA PHE A 99 2.89 -11.34 -4.30
C PHE A 99 1.93 -11.16 -5.49
N ASN A 100 2.27 -11.64 -6.68
CA ASN A 100 1.49 -11.41 -7.91
C ASN A 100 1.16 -9.92 -8.11
N SER A 101 2.09 -9.03 -7.76
CA SER A 101 1.87 -7.59 -7.75
C SER A 101 1.59 -7.04 -9.14
N VAL A 102 0.56 -6.20 -9.26
CA VAL A 102 0.20 -5.52 -10.51
C VAL A 102 0.98 -4.22 -10.65
N ARG A 103 1.59 -4.03 -11.81
CA ARG A 103 2.32 -2.79 -12.14
C ARG A 103 1.34 -1.67 -12.42
N VAL A 104 1.47 -0.59 -11.67
CA VAL A 104 0.79 0.68 -11.96
C VAL A 104 1.75 1.54 -12.77
N PRO A 105 1.42 1.88 -14.03
CA PRO A 105 2.26 2.73 -14.85
C PRO A 105 2.51 4.08 -14.18
N ASP A 106 3.76 4.54 -14.14
CA ASP A 106 4.08 5.88 -13.65
C ASP A 106 3.60 6.90 -14.68
N PHE A 107 2.44 7.49 -14.45
CA PHE A 107 1.86 8.53 -15.30
C PHE A 107 2.73 9.79 -15.38
N ARG A 108 3.68 9.98 -14.47
CA ARG A 108 4.59 11.13 -14.45
C ARG A 108 5.83 10.90 -15.31
N ARG A 109 6.29 9.63 -15.39
CA ARG A 109 7.52 9.23 -16.09
C ARG A 109 7.29 8.72 -17.52
N ALA A 110 6.06 8.53 -17.94
CA ALA A 110 5.73 7.83 -19.19
C ALA A 110 6.41 8.36 -20.47
N ASN A 111 7.17 9.46 -20.40
CA ASN A 111 7.92 10.01 -21.53
C ASN A 111 9.24 10.65 -21.10
N PHE A 112 9.93 10.12 -20.11
CA PHE A 112 11.30 10.53 -19.84
C PHE A 112 12.25 9.85 -20.85
N ARG A 113 12.12 10.20 -22.12
CA ARG A 113 13.28 10.18 -23.02
C ARG A 113 14.11 11.40 -22.63
N PRO A 114 15.41 11.25 -22.29
CA PRO A 114 16.22 12.35 -21.75
C PRO A 114 16.28 13.60 -22.64
N PHE A 115 15.86 13.50 -23.91
CA PHE A 115 15.88 14.57 -24.90
C PHE A 115 14.51 15.19 -25.27
N LEU A 116 13.38 14.59 -24.83
CA LEU A 116 12.04 15.09 -25.13
C LEU A 116 11.19 15.07 -23.85
N LYS A 117 11.07 16.23 -23.20
CA LYS A 117 10.15 16.47 -22.07
C LYS A 117 8.69 16.51 -22.56
N VAL A 118 8.20 15.46 -23.18
CA VAL A 118 6.79 15.38 -23.59
C VAL A 118 5.99 14.86 -22.41
N ARG A 119 5.20 15.72 -21.76
CA ARG A 119 4.19 15.27 -20.80
C ARG A 119 3.18 14.38 -21.52
N PRO A 120 2.76 13.23 -20.95
CA PRO A 120 1.71 12.44 -21.57
C PRO A 120 0.47 13.31 -21.74
N THR A 121 -0.14 13.24 -22.90
CA THR A 121 -1.39 13.96 -23.15
C THR A 121 -2.43 13.47 -22.14
N HIS A 122 -3.33 14.33 -21.73
CA HIS A 122 -4.44 13.99 -20.83
C HIS A 122 -5.20 12.74 -21.32
N LYS A 123 -5.41 12.63 -22.64
CA LYS A 123 -6.04 11.46 -23.29
C LYS A 123 -5.25 10.16 -23.09
N ALA A 124 -3.91 10.19 -23.16
CA ALA A 124 -3.07 9.01 -22.92
C ALA A 124 -3.11 8.57 -21.45
N SER A 125 -3.13 9.52 -20.52
CA SER A 125 -3.26 9.24 -19.08
C SER A 125 -4.62 8.62 -18.76
N LEU A 126 -5.70 9.09 -19.34
CA LEU A 126 -7.05 8.53 -19.20
C LEU A 126 -7.12 7.09 -19.75
N LYS A 127 -6.56 6.83 -20.93
CA LYS A 127 -6.52 5.48 -21.53
C LYS A 127 -5.80 4.49 -20.62
N ARG A 128 -4.66 4.89 -20.03
CA ARG A 128 -3.90 4.04 -19.09
C ARG A 128 -4.64 3.80 -17.78
N ALA A 129 -5.26 4.83 -17.21
CA ALA A 129 -6.07 4.68 -16.00
C ALA A 129 -7.26 3.74 -16.23
N LYS A 130 -7.90 3.81 -17.39
CA LYS A 130 -8.98 2.90 -17.81
C LYS A 130 -8.47 1.47 -17.98
N ALA A 131 -7.33 1.27 -18.63
CA ALA A 131 -6.72 -0.06 -18.79
C ALA A 131 -6.38 -0.68 -17.42
N LEU A 132 -5.84 0.12 -16.49
CA LEU A 132 -5.54 -0.35 -15.14
C LEU A 132 -6.82 -0.74 -14.38
N SER A 133 -7.92 0.02 -14.52
CA SER A 133 -9.19 -0.37 -13.87
C SER A 133 -9.71 -1.71 -14.38
N TYR A 134 -9.60 -1.99 -15.68
CA TYR A 134 -9.96 -3.30 -16.24
C TYR A 134 -9.07 -4.44 -15.71
N SER A 135 -7.76 -4.20 -15.56
CA SER A 135 -6.86 -5.20 -14.97
C SER A 135 -7.24 -5.51 -13.52
N VAL A 136 -7.60 -4.50 -12.73
CA VAL A 136 -8.08 -4.69 -11.36
C VAL A 136 -9.39 -5.48 -11.32
N LEU A 137 -10.34 -5.15 -12.18
CA LEU A 137 -11.62 -5.86 -12.28
C LEU A 137 -11.42 -7.32 -12.69
N ALA A 138 -10.53 -7.59 -13.66
CA ALA A 138 -10.21 -8.94 -14.09
C ALA A 138 -9.65 -9.79 -12.94
N LEU A 139 -8.78 -9.25 -12.12
CA LEU A 139 -8.25 -9.93 -10.93
C LEU A 139 -9.36 -10.23 -9.90
N LEU A 140 -10.24 -9.27 -9.64
CA LEU A 140 -11.36 -9.48 -8.73
C LEU A 140 -12.32 -10.55 -9.26
N ILE A 141 -12.56 -10.60 -10.58
CA ILE A 141 -13.35 -11.66 -11.23
C ILE A 141 -12.66 -13.02 -11.14
N ALA A 142 -11.32 -13.04 -11.24
CA ALA A 142 -10.51 -14.25 -11.09
C ALA A 142 -10.41 -14.77 -9.64
N GLY A 143 -11.03 -14.09 -8.68
CA GLY A 143 -11.02 -14.53 -7.28
C GLY A 143 -9.88 -13.96 -6.43
N GLU A 144 -9.08 -13.05 -6.97
CA GLU A 144 -7.96 -12.46 -6.26
C GLU A 144 -8.41 -11.33 -5.32
N ASN A 145 -7.72 -11.22 -4.17
CA ASN A 145 -7.89 -10.08 -3.29
C ASN A 145 -6.94 -8.96 -3.70
N VAL A 146 -7.48 -7.80 -4.00
CA VAL A 146 -6.71 -6.69 -4.55
C VAL A 146 -6.50 -5.59 -3.52
N LEU A 147 -5.25 -5.12 -3.39
CA LEU A 147 -4.89 -3.98 -2.56
C LEU A 147 -4.69 -2.74 -3.44
N LEU A 148 -5.57 -1.77 -3.28
CA LEU A 148 -5.61 -0.55 -4.07
C LEU A 148 -5.55 0.68 -3.15
N TYR A 149 -4.55 1.54 -3.33
CA TYR A 149 -4.45 2.83 -2.67
C TYR A 149 -5.20 3.90 -3.48
N PRO A 150 -6.35 4.42 -2.99
CA PRO A 150 -7.22 5.29 -3.80
C PRO A 150 -6.57 6.60 -4.24
N SER A 151 -5.74 7.21 -3.38
CA SER A 151 -5.00 8.43 -3.73
C SER A 151 -3.84 8.17 -4.69
N GLY A 152 -3.28 6.94 -4.70
CA GLY A 152 -2.11 6.58 -5.50
C GLY A 152 -0.85 7.36 -5.13
N HIS A 153 -0.79 7.98 -3.96
CA HIS A 153 0.40 8.69 -3.47
C HIS A 153 0.43 8.77 -1.93
N ILE A 154 1.63 8.91 -1.39
CA ILE A 154 1.83 9.07 0.05
C ILE A 154 1.38 10.47 0.46
N THR A 155 0.62 10.56 1.54
CA THR A 155 0.10 11.84 2.07
C THR A 155 1.25 12.76 2.52
N ALA A 156 1.08 14.06 2.28
CA ALA A 156 2.08 15.06 2.65
C ALA A 156 1.87 15.64 4.06
N ASP A 157 0.62 15.66 4.51
CA ASP A 157 0.15 16.25 5.77
C ASP A 157 -0.51 15.24 6.72
N GLY A 158 -0.51 13.96 6.36
CA GLY A 158 -1.17 12.89 7.13
C GLY A 158 -2.65 12.72 6.83
N ARG A 159 -3.24 13.58 6.00
CA ARG A 159 -4.62 13.46 5.52
C ARG A 159 -4.66 12.76 4.17
N GLU A 160 -5.63 11.91 3.97
CA GLU A 160 -5.87 11.30 2.67
C GLU A 160 -6.59 12.29 1.76
N CYS A 161 -6.06 12.50 0.55
CA CYS A 161 -6.62 13.40 -0.45
C CYS A 161 -6.67 12.68 -1.80
N LEU A 162 -7.87 12.53 -2.36
CA LEU A 162 -8.09 11.84 -3.62
C LEU A 162 -8.17 12.81 -4.80
N GLU A 163 -8.52 14.07 -4.55
CA GLU A 163 -8.67 15.08 -5.61
C GLU A 163 -9.47 14.57 -6.82
N ASN A 164 -8.83 14.62 -8.00
CA ASN A 164 -9.40 14.15 -9.27
C ASN A 164 -9.04 12.70 -9.60
N ARG A 165 -8.67 11.86 -8.62
CA ARG A 165 -8.31 10.46 -8.86
C ARG A 165 -9.51 9.68 -9.40
N GLN A 166 -9.22 8.79 -10.35
CA GLN A 166 -10.25 8.10 -11.11
C GLN A 166 -10.29 6.60 -10.84
N LEU A 167 -9.15 6.01 -10.47
CA LEU A 167 -9.00 4.56 -10.43
C LEU A 167 -10.00 3.90 -9.47
N ALA A 168 -10.08 4.39 -8.22
CA ALA A 168 -11.01 3.85 -7.23
C ALA A 168 -12.47 3.98 -7.70
N PHE A 169 -12.87 5.15 -8.19
CA PHE A 169 -14.21 5.39 -8.71
C PHE A 169 -14.54 4.44 -9.90
N ASN A 170 -13.61 4.31 -10.88
CA ASN A 170 -13.81 3.46 -12.05
C ASN A 170 -13.93 1.97 -11.70
N VAL A 171 -13.17 1.50 -10.70
CA VAL A 171 -13.27 0.11 -10.24
C VAL A 171 -14.58 -0.12 -9.49
N LEU A 172 -14.95 0.79 -8.59
CA LEU A 172 -16.12 0.63 -7.74
C LEU A 172 -17.44 0.80 -8.50
N SER A 173 -17.48 1.65 -9.54
CA SER A 173 -18.66 1.78 -10.40
C SER A 173 -18.95 0.53 -11.25
N GLN A 174 -17.99 -0.38 -11.37
CA GLN A 174 -18.08 -1.63 -12.14
C GLN A 174 -17.75 -2.85 -11.29
N LEU A 175 -17.90 -2.73 -9.96
CA LEU A 175 -17.50 -3.77 -9.01
C LEU A 175 -18.27 -5.08 -9.32
N PRO A 176 -17.59 -6.22 -9.48
CA PRO A 176 -18.23 -7.50 -9.70
C PRO A 176 -19.11 -7.91 -8.50
N LYS A 177 -20.22 -8.58 -8.79
CA LYS A 177 -21.10 -9.13 -7.74
C LYS A 177 -20.32 -10.10 -6.85
N GLY A 178 -20.55 -10.02 -5.54
CA GLY A 178 -19.88 -10.89 -4.56
C GLY A 178 -18.54 -10.36 -4.05
N VAL A 179 -17.94 -9.36 -4.68
CA VAL A 179 -16.73 -8.70 -4.17
C VAL A 179 -17.09 -7.77 -3.02
N GLU A 180 -16.39 -7.91 -1.91
CA GLU A 180 -16.55 -7.03 -0.76
C GLU A 180 -15.49 -5.92 -0.75
N VAL A 181 -15.93 -4.70 -0.45
CA VAL A 181 -15.03 -3.55 -0.31
C VAL A 181 -14.69 -3.33 1.15
N VAL A 182 -13.40 -3.30 1.42
CA VAL A 182 -12.86 -3.13 2.77
C VAL A 182 -12.02 -1.87 2.82
N GLY A 183 -12.44 -0.90 3.62
CA GLY A 183 -11.65 0.28 3.92
C GLY A 183 -10.69 0.04 5.07
N VAL A 184 -9.47 0.55 4.94
CA VAL A 184 -8.46 0.45 5.99
C VAL A 184 -7.90 1.83 6.32
N ARG A 185 -7.99 2.22 7.59
CA ARG A 185 -7.37 3.45 8.09
C ARG A 185 -6.13 3.10 8.90
N MET A 186 -4.98 3.51 8.40
CA MET A 186 -3.69 3.33 9.09
C MET A 186 -3.25 4.65 9.71
N ARG A 187 -2.86 4.62 10.99
CA ARG A 187 -2.36 5.79 11.75
C ARG A 187 -1.04 5.46 12.43
N GLY A 188 -0.31 6.52 12.81
CA GLY A 188 0.95 6.39 13.53
C GLY A 188 2.17 6.30 12.62
N LEU A 189 2.04 6.18 11.30
CA LEU A 189 3.17 6.11 10.36
C LEU A 189 3.58 7.49 9.83
N PHE A 190 2.67 8.46 9.81
CA PHE A 190 3.00 9.83 9.42
C PHE A 190 4.05 10.43 10.38
N GLY A 191 5.03 11.16 9.86
CA GLY A 191 6.19 11.64 10.64
C GLY A 191 7.28 10.60 10.92
N SER A 192 7.16 9.36 10.36
CA SER A 192 8.25 8.38 10.37
C SER A 192 9.27 8.68 9.27
N MET A 193 10.43 8.01 9.32
CA MET A 193 11.45 8.09 8.25
C MET A 193 10.94 7.61 6.87
N TRP A 194 9.80 6.95 6.82
CA TRP A 194 9.16 6.43 5.63
C TRP A 194 8.05 7.35 5.08
N SER A 195 7.69 8.40 5.81
CA SER A 195 6.62 9.31 5.45
C SER A 195 7.12 10.52 4.65
N ARG A 196 6.19 11.20 4.01
CA ARG A 196 6.42 12.44 3.26
C ARG A 196 6.11 13.69 4.10
N LYS A 197 6.59 13.76 5.32
CA LYS A 197 6.30 14.91 6.20
C LYS A 197 6.82 16.23 5.61
N GLY A 198 5.98 17.29 5.67
CA GLY A 198 6.35 18.65 5.27
C GLY A 198 6.46 18.84 3.76
N GLY A 199 5.68 18.12 2.95
CA GLY A 199 5.65 18.29 1.49
C GLY A 199 6.90 17.82 0.74
N ARG A 200 7.90 17.30 1.45
CA ARG A 200 9.14 16.77 0.84
C ARG A 200 8.83 15.62 -0.13
N PRO A 201 9.67 15.37 -1.14
CA PRO A 201 9.50 14.20 -1.99
C PRO A 201 9.53 12.92 -1.15
N PRO A 202 8.85 11.84 -1.59
CA PRO A 202 8.91 10.55 -0.91
C PRO A 202 10.36 10.12 -0.71
N PRO A 203 10.73 9.59 0.47
CA PRO A 203 12.10 9.15 0.71
C PRO A 203 12.48 8.04 -0.28
N PRO A 204 13.72 8.03 -0.82
CA PRO A 204 14.18 6.99 -1.74
C PRO A 204 14.15 5.63 -1.03
N PHE A 205 13.37 4.69 -1.57
CA PHE A 205 13.11 3.40 -0.92
C PHE A 205 14.38 2.66 -0.51
N VAL A 206 15.30 2.42 -1.45
CA VAL A 206 16.54 1.65 -1.20
C VAL A 206 17.39 2.31 -0.12
N LYS A 207 17.63 3.62 -0.21
CA LYS A 207 18.42 4.37 0.78
C LYS A 207 17.78 4.31 2.17
N THR A 208 16.46 4.44 2.23
CA THR A 208 15.70 4.39 3.49
C THR A 208 15.68 2.98 4.07
N PHE A 209 15.58 1.96 3.22
CA PHE A 209 15.64 0.56 3.62
C PHE A 209 17.01 0.20 4.22
N VAL A 210 18.11 0.54 3.54
CA VAL A 210 19.48 0.35 4.06
C VAL A 210 19.65 1.04 5.41
N LYS A 211 19.20 2.30 5.52
CA LYS A 211 19.21 3.03 6.80
C LYS A 211 18.39 2.33 7.88
N ALA A 212 17.23 1.78 7.54
CA ALA A 212 16.39 1.05 8.48
C ALA A 212 17.07 -0.23 8.99
N VAL A 213 17.73 -0.98 8.09
CA VAL A 213 18.51 -2.19 8.44
C VAL A 213 19.69 -1.83 9.35
N LEU A 214 20.46 -0.79 9.02
CA LEU A 214 21.60 -0.34 9.84
C LEU A 214 21.18 0.16 11.23
N LEU A 215 20.02 0.79 11.34
CA LEU A 215 19.48 1.28 12.60
C LEU A 215 18.70 0.22 13.37
N TRP A 216 18.47 -0.96 12.78
CA TRP A 216 17.65 -2.01 13.38
C TRP A 216 18.19 -2.52 14.73
N PRO A 217 19.49 -2.78 14.94
CA PRO A 217 20.01 -3.22 16.24
C PRO A 217 19.69 -2.24 17.36
N PHE A 218 19.72 -0.93 17.05
CA PHE A 218 19.38 0.13 18.00
C PHE A 218 17.86 0.27 18.22
N SER A 219 17.05 -0.33 17.38
CA SER A 219 15.58 -0.26 17.51
C SER A 219 15.05 -1.02 18.72
N VAL A 220 15.79 -2.02 19.21
CA VAL A 220 15.46 -2.80 20.40
C VAL A 220 15.47 -1.91 21.66
N PHE A 221 16.34 -0.91 21.71
CA PHE A 221 16.46 0.06 22.83
C PHE A 221 15.51 1.26 22.70
N ARG A 222 14.80 1.40 21.57
CA ARG A 222 13.87 2.50 21.35
C ARG A 222 12.44 2.07 21.58
N ARG A 223 11.62 2.96 22.17
CA ARG A 223 10.18 2.74 22.28
C ARG A 223 9.58 2.43 20.92
N ARG A 224 8.84 1.33 20.84
CA ARG A 224 8.14 0.93 19.60
C ARG A 224 7.13 2.00 19.22
N ARG A 225 7.07 2.30 17.94
CA ARG A 225 6.11 3.26 17.41
C ARG A 225 4.75 2.59 17.29
N LYS A 226 3.74 3.18 17.93
CA LYS A 226 2.35 2.69 17.84
C LYS A 226 1.80 2.92 16.44
N VAL A 227 1.27 1.86 15.83
CA VAL A 227 0.58 1.87 14.53
C VAL A 227 -0.80 1.25 14.75
N THR A 228 -1.85 1.99 14.43
CA THR A 228 -3.22 1.49 14.50
C THR A 228 -3.73 1.20 13.10
N ILE A 229 -4.37 0.06 12.93
CA ILE A 229 -5.03 -0.38 11.70
C ILE A 229 -6.50 -0.58 12.03
N HIS A 230 -7.33 0.35 11.56
CA HIS A 230 -8.77 0.22 11.69
C HIS A 230 -9.35 -0.27 10.36
N VAL A 231 -10.13 -1.31 10.43
CA VAL A 231 -10.70 -1.96 9.24
C VAL A 231 -12.21 -1.96 9.32
N GLU A 232 -12.85 -1.60 8.22
CA GLU A 232 -14.29 -1.47 8.14
C GLU A 232 -14.79 -1.98 6.78
N ARG A 233 -15.90 -2.71 6.79
CA ARG A 233 -16.60 -3.12 5.57
C ARG A 233 -17.30 -1.91 4.97
N LEU A 234 -16.87 -1.50 3.79
CA LEU A 234 -17.40 -0.34 3.08
C LEU A 234 -18.43 -0.69 2.00
N THR A 235 -18.65 -1.96 1.70
CA THR A 235 -19.55 -2.37 0.60
C THR A 235 -20.91 -1.64 0.60
N PRO A 236 -21.65 -1.54 1.72
CA PRO A 236 -22.92 -0.82 1.72
C PRO A 236 -22.76 0.67 1.40
N LYS A 237 -21.75 1.32 2.00
CA LYS A 237 -21.49 2.76 1.81
C LYS A 237 -21.07 3.07 0.38
N VAL A 238 -20.22 2.21 -0.22
CA VAL A 238 -19.69 2.40 -1.57
C VAL A 238 -20.78 2.26 -2.63
N VAL A 239 -21.75 1.38 -2.43
CA VAL A 239 -22.92 1.25 -3.31
C VAL A 239 -23.70 2.57 -3.35
N ASP A 240 -23.91 3.22 -2.20
CA ASP A 240 -24.60 4.52 -2.14
C ASP A 240 -23.73 5.65 -2.70
N TRP A 241 -22.44 5.66 -2.39
CA TRP A 241 -21.53 6.69 -2.91
C TRP A 241 -21.31 6.55 -4.42
N GLY A 242 -21.41 5.34 -4.98
CA GLY A 242 -21.30 5.07 -6.43
C GLY A 242 -22.38 5.74 -7.26
N LYS A 243 -23.51 6.15 -6.64
CA LYS A 243 -24.57 6.94 -7.27
C LYS A 243 -24.21 8.42 -7.44
N LEU A 244 -23.16 8.87 -6.77
CA LEU A 244 -22.68 10.25 -6.82
C LEU A 244 -21.79 10.47 -8.04
N SER A 245 -21.56 11.75 -8.37
CA SER A 245 -20.48 12.09 -9.30
C SER A 245 -19.12 11.64 -8.72
N ARG A 246 -18.11 11.47 -9.58
CA ARG A 246 -16.76 11.12 -9.15
C ARG A 246 -16.22 12.05 -8.05
N ALA A 247 -16.46 13.35 -8.17
CA ALA A 247 -16.05 14.33 -7.16
C ALA A 247 -16.77 14.11 -5.83
N GLY A 248 -18.06 13.84 -5.87
CA GLY A 248 -18.87 13.52 -4.69
C GLY A 248 -18.40 12.22 -4.02
N PHE A 249 -18.14 11.18 -4.81
CA PHE A 249 -17.59 9.91 -4.34
C PHE A 249 -16.23 10.12 -3.63
N ASN A 250 -15.28 10.77 -4.30
CA ASN A 250 -13.96 11.05 -3.73
C ASN A 250 -14.05 11.81 -2.43
N LYS A 251 -14.90 12.85 -2.36
CA LYS A 251 -15.14 13.63 -1.14
C LYS A 251 -15.68 12.77 0.01
N LYS A 252 -16.61 11.85 -0.26
CA LYS A 252 -17.14 10.92 0.75
C LYS A 252 -16.07 9.97 1.26
N LEU A 253 -15.26 9.43 0.37
CA LEU A 253 -14.17 8.51 0.71
C LEU A 253 -13.06 9.25 1.51
N GLU A 254 -12.69 10.47 1.13
CA GLU A 254 -11.78 11.33 1.90
C GLU A 254 -12.32 11.62 3.30
N GLN A 255 -13.60 11.99 3.43
CA GLN A 255 -14.24 12.22 4.72
C GLN A 255 -14.17 10.97 5.59
N TRP A 256 -14.41 9.80 5.01
CA TRP A 256 -14.30 8.55 5.74
C TRP A 256 -12.86 8.29 6.23
N TYR A 257 -11.84 8.48 5.37
CA TYR A 257 -10.46 8.30 5.80
C TYR A 257 -10.05 9.27 6.91
N ASN A 258 -10.52 10.51 6.87
CA ASN A 258 -10.06 11.58 7.77
C ASN A 258 -10.96 11.79 8.99
N ALA A 259 -12.03 11.00 9.16
CA ALA A 259 -13.05 11.20 10.19
C ALA A 259 -12.51 11.21 11.64
N ASP A 260 -11.48 10.41 11.92
CA ASP A 260 -10.87 10.33 13.25
C ASP A 260 -9.85 11.46 13.51
N LEU A 261 -9.34 12.09 12.47
CA LEU A 261 -8.44 13.25 12.59
C LEU A 261 -9.21 14.49 13.04
N ALA A 262 -10.42 14.69 12.51
CA ALA A 262 -11.30 15.78 12.93
C ALA A 262 -11.66 15.69 14.42
N LYS A 263 -11.91 14.47 14.95
CA LYS A 263 -12.24 14.25 16.36
C LYS A 263 -11.08 14.55 17.32
N LYS A 264 -9.84 14.53 16.86
CA LYS A 264 -8.64 14.74 17.69
C LYS A 264 -8.14 16.19 17.69
N GLY A 265 -8.88 17.13 17.10
CA GLY A 265 -8.49 18.54 17.08
C GLY A 265 -7.19 18.82 16.29
N PHE A 266 -6.83 17.96 15.36
CA PHE A 266 -5.67 18.12 14.47
C PHE A 266 -5.79 19.33 13.51
N ASP A 267 -6.87 20.11 13.63
CA ASP A 267 -7.08 21.33 12.85
C ASP A 267 -6.19 22.51 13.27
N LYS A 268 -5.32 22.33 14.27
CA LYS A 268 -4.50 23.43 14.86
C LYS A 268 -3.00 23.15 14.93
N GLU A 269 -2.37 22.51 13.96
CA GLU A 269 -0.94 22.72 13.75
C GLU A 269 -0.74 23.60 12.53
N PRO A 270 -0.38 24.90 12.72
CA PRO A 270 0.08 25.70 11.60
C PRO A 270 1.36 25.08 11.07
N ALA A 271 1.50 25.07 9.74
CA ALA A 271 2.75 24.75 9.09
C ALA A 271 3.83 25.73 9.57
N THR A 272 4.69 25.31 10.49
CA THR A 272 5.97 25.96 10.80
C THR A 272 7.10 25.18 10.17
#